data_488838bef984d709bda2aa10e49aa219
#
_entry.id   488838bef984d709bda2aa10e49aa219
#
_cell.length_a   1.000
_cell.length_b   1.000
_cell.length_c   1.000
_cell.angle_alpha   90.00
_cell.angle_beta   90.00
_cell.angle_gamma   90.00
#
_symmetry.space_group_name_H-M   'P 1'
#
loop_
_entity.id
_entity.type
_entity.pdbx_description
1 polymer ?
#
loop_
_entity_poly.entity_id
_entity_poly.type
_entity_poly.pdbx_seq_one_letter_code
_entity_poly.pdbx_strand_id
1 'polypeptide(L)'
;MDIEFKETVEDANEVLDEVVEPSNELKTMLVNYVGDKQSPDEDSVTVEMIVDQLANEFPEFVLAVAEENFMRGYQQALSDVEVGRKAWEEEQKENEQE
;
A
#
# COMPACT_ATOMS: atom_id res chain seq x y z
N MET A 1 -19.56 12.76 -2.66
CA MET A 1 -18.32 12.75 -1.89
C MET A 1 -17.72 11.38 -1.77
N ASP A 2 -18.49 10.38 -1.40
CA ASP A 2 -17.99 9.02 -1.29
C ASP A 2 -17.48 8.47 -2.62
N ILE A 3 -18.13 8.83 -3.72
CA ILE A 3 -17.73 8.40 -5.06
C ILE A 3 -16.37 8.99 -5.44
N GLU A 4 -16.16 10.28 -5.17
CA GLU A 4 -14.88 10.93 -5.43
C GLU A 4 -13.76 10.32 -4.60
N PHE A 5 -14.04 10.01 -3.35
CA PHE A 5 -13.06 9.37 -2.47
C PHE A 5 -12.67 8.00 -2.98
N LYS A 6 -13.63 7.20 -3.43
CA LYS A 6 -13.36 5.87 -4.00
C LYS A 6 -12.51 5.96 -5.26
N GLU A 7 -12.84 6.86 -6.15
CA GLU A 7 -12.08 7.06 -7.38
C GLU A 7 -10.65 7.47 -7.08
N THR A 8 -10.45 8.37 -6.12
CA THR A 8 -9.12 8.81 -5.71
C THR A 8 -8.30 7.66 -5.14
N VAL A 9 -8.92 6.82 -4.30
CA VAL A 9 -8.24 5.67 -3.68
C VAL A 9 -7.90 4.63 -4.74
N GLU A 10 -8.81 4.34 -5.66
CA GLU A 10 -8.57 3.38 -6.75
C GLU A 10 -7.45 3.88 -7.66
N ASP A 11 -7.48 5.16 -8.04
CA ASP A 11 -6.46 5.76 -8.91
C ASP A 11 -5.10 5.80 -8.24
N ALA A 12 -5.06 5.90 -6.91
CA ALA A 12 -3.81 5.97 -6.17
C ALA A 12 -3.07 4.64 -6.11
N ASN A 13 -3.70 3.53 -6.46
CA ASN A 13 -3.08 2.21 -6.33
C ASN A 13 -2.88 1.52 -7.68
N GLU A 14 -2.10 2.17 -8.54
CA GLU A 14 -1.75 1.66 -9.86
C GLU A 14 -0.90 0.39 -9.80
N VAL A 15 -0.21 0.16 -8.68
CA VAL A 15 0.62 -1.03 -8.49
C VAL A 15 -0.18 -2.32 -8.66
N LEU A 16 -1.48 -2.30 -8.35
CA LEU A 16 -2.33 -3.47 -8.50
C LEU A 16 -2.44 -3.96 -9.94
N ASP A 17 -2.28 -3.06 -10.91
CA ASP A 17 -2.37 -3.41 -12.34
C ASP A 17 -1.04 -3.93 -12.91
N GLU A 18 0.03 -3.85 -12.15
CA GLU A 18 1.34 -4.30 -12.62
C GLU A 18 1.39 -5.82 -12.76
N VAL A 19 2.01 -6.27 -13.85
CA VAL A 19 2.26 -7.70 -14.07
C VAL A 19 3.46 -8.10 -13.21
N VAL A 20 3.31 -9.20 -12.48
CA VAL A 20 4.37 -9.68 -11.59
C VAL A 20 5.41 -10.45 -12.40
N GLU A 21 6.67 -10.04 -12.31
CA GLU A 21 7.78 -10.75 -12.91
C GLU A 21 8.33 -11.76 -11.90
N PRO A 22 8.50 -13.04 -12.31
CA PRO A 22 8.99 -14.07 -11.38
C PRO A 22 10.50 -13.96 -11.18
N SER A 23 10.92 -12.92 -10.46
CA SER A 23 12.33 -12.57 -10.28
C SER A 23 13.04 -13.38 -9.18
N ASN A 24 12.31 -14.20 -8.41
CA ASN A 24 12.88 -15.11 -7.42
C ASN A 24 12.00 -16.35 -7.30
N GLU A 25 12.46 -17.35 -6.56
CA GLU A 25 11.75 -18.62 -6.43
C GLU A 25 10.35 -18.46 -5.83
N LEU A 26 10.21 -17.65 -4.80
CA LEU A 26 8.92 -17.44 -4.16
C LEU A 26 7.93 -16.76 -5.11
N LYS A 27 8.38 -15.74 -5.83
CA LYS A 27 7.53 -15.08 -6.83
C LYS A 27 7.14 -16.02 -7.95
N THR A 28 8.07 -16.90 -8.38
CA THR A 28 7.77 -17.91 -9.40
C THR A 28 6.67 -18.85 -8.91
N MET A 29 6.75 -19.31 -7.66
CA MET A 29 5.74 -20.17 -7.07
C MET A 29 4.38 -19.47 -6.99
N LEU A 30 4.38 -18.22 -6.54
CA LEU A 30 3.14 -17.43 -6.41
C LEU A 30 2.49 -17.17 -7.77
N VAL A 31 3.28 -16.80 -8.76
CA VAL A 31 2.78 -16.55 -10.12
C VAL A 31 2.15 -17.82 -10.69
N ASN A 32 2.82 -18.96 -10.56
CA ASN A 32 2.31 -20.23 -11.05
C ASN A 32 1.05 -20.65 -10.31
N TYR A 33 1.05 -20.54 -9.01
CA TYR A 33 -0.08 -20.91 -8.17
C TYR A 33 -1.32 -20.08 -8.50
N VAL A 34 -1.16 -18.74 -8.54
CA VAL A 34 -2.26 -17.83 -8.81
C VAL A 34 -2.74 -17.97 -10.26
N GLY A 35 -1.80 -18.17 -11.20
CA GLY A 35 -2.14 -18.40 -12.59
C GLY A 35 -3.01 -19.63 -12.77
N ASP A 36 -2.68 -20.72 -12.08
CA ASP A 36 -3.46 -21.96 -12.13
C ASP A 36 -4.86 -21.77 -11.49
N LYS A 37 -4.96 -21.02 -10.41
CA LYS A 37 -6.21 -20.82 -9.70
C LYS A 37 -7.16 -19.85 -10.41
N GLN A 38 -6.65 -18.77 -10.97
CA GLN A 38 -7.47 -17.71 -11.56
C GLN A 38 -7.55 -17.78 -13.08
N SER A 39 -6.66 -18.50 -13.71
CA SER A 39 -6.64 -18.73 -15.16
C SER A 39 -6.88 -17.46 -15.98
N PRO A 40 -6.00 -16.44 -15.86
CA PRO A 40 -6.18 -15.19 -16.56
C PRO A 40 -6.13 -15.36 -18.08
N ASP A 41 -6.93 -14.58 -18.80
CA ASP A 41 -7.06 -14.69 -20.26
C ASP A 41 -5.76 -14.46 -21.01
N GLU A 42 -4.86 -13.64 -20.47
CA GLU A 42 -3.60 -13.27 -21.12
C GLU A 42 -2.37 -13.98 -20.53
N ASP A 43 -2.58 -15.00 -19.73
CA ASP A 43 -1.51 -15.72 -19.01
C ASP A 43 -0.62 -14.78 -18.17
N SER A 44 -1.09 -13.58 -17.87
CA SER A 44 -0.37 -12.61 -17.07
C SER A 44 -0.97 -12.53 -15.68
N VAL A 45 -0.14 -12.66 -14.65
CA VAL A 45 -0.58 -12.55 -13.25
C VAL A 45 -0.20 -11.15 -12.75
N THR A 46 -1.21 -10.40 -12.31
CA THR A 46 -1.02 -9.06 -11.77
C THR A 46 -0.87 -9.09 -10.24
N VAL A 47 -0.38 -8.00 -9.68
CA VAL A 47 -0.28 -7.82 -8.23
C VAL A 47 -1.66 -8.00 -7.58
N GLU A 48 -2.71 -7.42 -8.19
CA GLU A 48 -4.08 -7.54 -7.69
C GLU A 48 -4.51 -9.01 -7.57
N MET A 49 -4.21 -9.83 -8.57
CA MET A 49 -4.56 -11.25 -8.57
C MET A 49 -3.90 -11.99 -7.41
N ILE A 50 -2.63 -11.67 -7.13
CA ILE A 50 -1.91 -12.28 -6.01
C ILE A 50 -2.50 -11.83 -4.68
N VAL A 51 -2.76 -10.53 -4.53
CA VAL A 51 -3.36 -9.98 -3.30
C VAL A 51 -4.72 -10.63 -3.04
N ASP A 52 -5.56 -10.73 -4.06
CA ASP A 52 -6.88 -11.35 -3.93
C ASP A 52 -6.78 -12.82 -3.51
N GLN A 53 -5.86 -13.57 -4.10
CA GLN A 53 -5.67 -14.97 -3.77
C GLN A 53 -5.19 -15.14 -2.33
N LEU A 54 -4.24 -14.32 -1.90
CA LEU A 54 -3.73 -14.34 -0.53
C LEU A 54 -4.83 -13.92 0.46
N ALA A 55 -5.62 -12.90 0.11
CA ALA A 55 -6.72 -12.45 0.97
C ALA A 55 -7.77 -13.53 1.16
N ASN A 56 -8.01 -14.36 0.15
CA ASN A 56 -8.97 -15.46 0.22
C ASN A 56 -8.43 -16.66 1.01
N GLU A 57 -7.16 -16.99 0.84
CA GLU A 57 -6.57 -18.19 1.46
C GLU A 57 -5.85 -17.91 2.78
N PHE A 58 -5.26 -16.71 2.91
CA PHE A 58 -4.48 -16.34 4.09
C PHE A 58 -4.88 -14.97 4.63
N PRO A 59 -6.18 -14.78 4.94
CA PRO A 59 -6.66 -13.47 5.39
C PRO A 59 -5.96 -12.97 6.66
N GLU A 60 -5.55 -13.87 7.54
CA GLU A 60 -4.87 -13.52 8.79
C GLU A 60 -3.52 -12.83 8.53
N PHE A 61 -2.80 -13.25 7.49
CA PHE A 61 -1.52 -12.62 7.15
C PHE A 61 -1.73 -11.27 6.47
N VAL A 62 -2.69 -11.20 5.56
CA VAL A 62 -3.00 -9.96 4.85
C VAL A 62 -3.47 -8.89 5.84
N LEU A 63 -4.35 -9.26 6.77
CA LEU A 63 -4.83 -8.34 7.80
C LEU A 63 -3.70 -7.88 8.72
N ALA A 64 -2.83 -8.80 9.14
CA ALA A 64 -1.70 -8.46 10.01
C ALA A 64 -0.76 -7.48 9.34
N VAL A 65 -0.44 -7.69 8.05
CA VAL A 65 0.42 -6.79 7.29
C VAL A 65 -0.24 -5.42 7.13
N ALA A 66 -1.53 -5.41 6.81
CA ALA A 66 -2.28 -4.17 6.63
C ALA A 66 -2.34 -3.36 7.92
N GLU A 67 -2.62 -4.01 9.06
CA GLU A 67 -2.65 -3.35 10.36
C GLU A 67 -1.29 -2.78 10.74
N GLU A 68 -0.23 -3.56 10.54
CA GLU A 68 1.12 -3.12 10.84
C GLU A 68 1.51 -1.90 10.01
N ASN A 69 1.20 -1.92 8.73
CA ASN A 69 1.48 -0.80 7.85
C ASN A 69 0.66 0.43 8.20
N PHE A 70 -0.60 0.24 8.57
CA PHE A 70 -1.46 1.33 9.03
C PHE A 70 -0.87 1.99 10.28
N MET A 71 -0.46 1.20 11.26
CA MET A 71 0.11 1.71 12.50
C MET A 71 1.40 2.47 12.26
N ARG A 72 2.28 1.94 11.42
CA ARG A 72 3.54 2.60 11.04
C ARG A 72 3.26 3.93 10.35
N GLY A 73 2.31 3.94 9.41
CA GLY A 73 1.92 5.15 8.70
C GLY A 73 1.35 6.20 9.63
N TYR A 74 0.51 5.78 10.57
CA TYR A 74 -0.09 6.67 11.56
C TYR A 74 1.00 7.29 12.45
N GLN A 75 1.92 6.48 12.95
CA GLN A 75 3.03 6.95 13.78
C GLN A 75 3.92 7.92 13.02
N GLN A 76 4.20 7.63 11.76
CA GLN A 76 4.98 8.51 10.91
C GLN A 76 4.29 9.85 10.70
N ALA A 77 2.99 9.83 10.44
CA ALA A 77 2.19 11.04 10.26
C ALA A 77 2.21 11.92 11.51
N LEU A 78 2.07 11.30 12.70
CA LEU A 78 2.13 12.03 13.97
C LEU A 78 3.50 12.67 14.16
N SER A 79 4.57 11.94 13.85
CA SER A 79 5.92 12.46 13.93
C SER A 79 6.13 13.65 13.00
N ASP A 80 5.62 13.57 11.78
CA ASP A 80 5.73 14.64 10.79
C ASP A 80 4.98 15.90 11.24
N VAL A 81 3.82 15.74 11.84
CA VAL A 81 3.03 16.86 12.39
C VAL A 81 3.80 17.54 13.52
N GLU A 82 4.42 16.75 14.41
CA GLU A 82 5.21 17.25 15.53
C GLU A 82 6.42 18.07 15.05
N VAL A 83 7.13 17.55 14.06
CA VAL A 83 8.29 18.23 13.48
C VAL A 83 7.85 19.55 12.80
N GLY A 84 6.75 19.52 12.06
CA GLY A 84 6.21 20.70 11.40
C GLY A 84 5.79 21.77 12.41
N ARG A 85 5.18 21.37 13.52
CA ARG A 85 4.76 22.29 14.57
C ARG A 85 5.97 22.98 15.22
N LYS A 86 7.00 22.23 15.51
CA LYS A 86 8.24 22.77 16.10
C LYS A 86 8.91 23.75 15.17
N ALA A 87 8.98 23.43 13.89
CA ALA A 87 9.56 24.31 12.88
C ALA A 87 8.79 25.63 12.79
N TRP A 88 7.45 25.54 12.81
CA TRP A 88 6.59 26.74 12.77
C TRP A 88 6.80 27.60 14.01
N GLU A 89 6.86 27.00 15.20
CA GLU A 89 7.09 27.73 16.46
C GLU A 89 8.45 28.45 16.45
N GLU A 90 9.49 27.82 15.95
CA GLU A 90 10.81 28.43 15.84
C GLU A 90 10.79 29.62 14.88
N GLU A 91 10.10 29.50 13.75
CA GLU A 91 9.95 30.58 12.79
C GLU A 91 9.23 31.78 13.41
N GLN A 92 8.19 31.54 14.21
CA GLN A 92 7.47 32.59 14.89
C GLN A 92 8.36 33.32 15.92
N LYS A 93 9.20 32.60 16.62
CA LYS A 93 10.14 33.19 17.59
C LYS A 93 11.13 34.09 16.90
N GLU A 94 11.68 33.70 15.77
CA GLU A 94 12.59 34.51 14.98
C GLU A 94 11.94 35.80 14.53
N ASN A 95 10.70 35.74 14.06
CA ASN A 95 9.95 36.89 13.63
C ASN A 95 9.65 37.87 14.78
N GLU A 96 9.42 37.35 15.99
CA GLU A 96 9.16 38.17 17.17
C GLU A 96 10.41 38.92 17.63
N GLN A 97 11.59 38.37 17.38
CA GLN A 97 12.85 38.97 17.79
C GLN A 97 13.30 40.11 16.85
N GLU A 98 12.73 40.20 15.67
CA GLU A 98 12.97 41.32 14.75
C GLU A 98 12.10 42.52 15.08
#